data_4501c570c6be3ac3cd26917f17f98317
#
_entry.id   4501c570c6be3ac3cd26917f17f98317
#
_cell.length_a   1.000
_cell.length_b   1.000
_cell.length_c   1.000
_cell.angle_alpha   90.00
_cell.angle_beta   90.00
_cell.angle_gamma   90.00
#
_symmetry.space_group_name_H-M   'P 1'
#
loop_
_entity.id
_entity.type
_entity.pdbx_description
1 polymer ?
#
loop_
_entity_poly.entity_id
_entity_poly.type
_entity_poly.pdbx_seq_one_letter_code
_entity_poly.pdbx_strand_id
1 'polypeptide(L)'
;MKFIHTMSTKSLAALMPLVLFPAVMAAHPVPASPLWLTYPGGEGPGKGKHIVLIAAEQEYRSEQSMPMMAAMLAKHHGFDCSVLFAVNQEGLVDPTRPVYPEKGKEAEFKPHSIPGLEYLAKADALIFVARLLTLPDDQLKHLVEYFDSGKPIIGLRTANHSFRSVLPYQMDGKPVNIGDILGGSFMNHHGNWQKDSTRGDIVTELKDHPILTGVKDIWGPTDVYRTFKEGTTLPEGCTALVLGQPLIGRVQGGADNPEKEPLPVVWFKGWKTSGGETAFVLQSTMGSAKDLENPGLRRLIVNAAYWGMGLKDKITSESSVDDTGDYKPLSSGFNYANIGVVPRPPSDYR
;
A
#
# COMPACT_ATOMS: atom_id res chain seq x y z
N MET A 1 79.21 -32.17 33.18
CA MET A 1 78.04 -31.72 33.96
C MET A 1 77.66 -30.32 33.53
N LYS A 2 76.66 -30.21 32.61
CA LYS A 2 76.15 -28.97 32.09
C LYS A 2 74.68 -28.83 32.48
N PHE A 3 74.36 -27.85 33.33
CA PHE A 3 73.00 -27.49 33.71
C PHE A 3 72.36 -26.68 32.58
N ILE A 4 71.20 -27.12 32.09
CA ILE A 4 70.38 -26.38 31.13
C ILE A 4 69.27 -25.69 31.98
N HIS A 5 69.25 -24.35 31.95
CA HIS A 5 68.19 -23.54 32.50
C HIS A 5 67.08 -23.38 31.46
N THR A 6 65.89 -23.92 31.75
CA THR A 6 64.69 -23.66 31.00
C THR A 6 64.00 -22.39 31.45
N MET A 7 63.96 -21.37 30.59
CA MET A 7 63.20 -20.15 30.80
C MET A 7 61.73 -20.38 30.43
N SER A 8 60.84 -20.26 31.40
CA SER A 8 59.38 -20.27 31.20
C SER A 8 58.91 -18.90 30.75
N THR A 9 58.45 -18.76 29.53
CA THR A 9 57.76 -17.56 29.04
C THR A 9 56.30 -17.58 29.49
N LYS A 10 55.94 -16.72 30.43
CA LYS A 10 54.52 -16.45 30.79
C LYS A 10 53.95 -15.46 29.72
N SER A 11 53.08 -15.97 28.85
CA SER A 11 52.25 -15.10 27.98
C SER A 11 51.21 -14.37 28.82
N LEU A 12 51.30 -13.04 28.87
CA LEU A 12 50.26 -12.18 29.41
C LEU A 12 49.22 -11.94 28.30
N ALA A 13 48.07 -12.58 28.40
CA ALA A 13 46.93 -12.28 27.55
C ALA A 13 46.27 -10.97 28.02
N ALA A 14 46.44 -9.91 27.26
CA ALA A 14 45.78 -8.64 27.50
C ALA A 14 44.28 -8.78 27.12
N LEU A 15 43.40 -8.80 28.12
CA LEU A 15 41.95 -8.64 27.90
C LEU A 15 41.67 -7.19 27.46
N MET A 16 41.36 -6.99 26.20
CA MET A 16 40.83 -5.73 25.70
C MET A 16 39.34 -5.65 26.17
N PRO A 17 38.93 -4.55 26.84
CA PRO A 17 37.51 -4.38 27.19
C PRO A 17 36.70 -4.16 25.90
N LEU A 18 35.71 -5.00 25.68
CA LEU A 18 34.72 -4.83 24.61
C LEU A 18 33.84 -3.63 24.95
N VAL A 19 34.12 -2.47 24.38
CA VAL A 19 33.29 -1.27 24.52
C VAL A 19 32.07 -1.47 23.62
N LEU A 20 30.97 -1.90 24.20
CA LEU A 20 29.66 -1.89 23.54
C LEU A 20 29.22 -0.42 23.39
N PHE A 21 29.36 0.13 22.21
CA PHE A 21 28.67 1.37 21.84
C PHE A 21 27.17 1.04 21.70
N PRO A 22 26.27 1.74 22.40
CA PRO A 22 24.86 1.61 22.15
C PRO A 22 24.60 2.03 20.70
N ALA A 23 24.02 1.15 19.89
CA ALA A 23 23.57 1.49 18.56
C ALA A 23 22.53 2.61 18.69
N VAL A 24 22.89 3.83 18.31
CA VAL A 24 21.94 4.93 18.20
C VAL A 24 21.01 4.55 17.05
N MET A 25 19.81 4.10 17.37
CA MET A 25 18.76 3.92 16.36
C MET A 25 18.48 5.29 15.75
N ALA A 26 18.57 5.39 14.44
CA ALA A 26 18.19 6.60 13.73
C ALA A 26 16.73 6.94 14.08
N ALA A 27 16.46 8.21 14.34
CA ALA A 27 15.11 8.64 14.65
C ALA A 27 14.18 8.40 13.44
N HIS A 28 12.95 7.96 13.70
CA HIS A 28 11.94 7.78 12.64
C HIS A 28 11.79 9.08 11.83
N PRO A 29 11.73 9.02 10.48
CA PRO A 29 11.67 10.22 9.63
C PRO A 29 10.44 11.09 9.85
N VAL A 30 9.37 10.52 10.44
CA VAL A 30 8.14 11.23 10.82
C VAL A 30 8.00 11.23 12.34
N PRO A 31 7.74 12.39 12.99
CA PRO A 31 7.55 12.45 14.43
C PRO A 31 6.28 11.73 14.86
N ALA A 32 6.23 11.31 16.12
CA ALA A 32 5.01 10.76 16.71
C ALA A 32 3.88 11.81 16.77
N SER A 33 2.64 11.38 16.56
CA SER A 33 1.45 12.23 16.61
C SER A 33 0.22 11.41 17.00
N PRO A 34 -0.79 12.01 17.61
CA PRO A 34 -2.08 11.36 17.80
C PRO A 34 -2.89 11.21 16.51
N LEU A 35 -2.49 11.88 15.40
CA LEU A 35 -3.23 11.94 14.13
C LEU A 35 -2.75 10.93 13.07
N TRP A 36 -1.67 10.21 13.34
CA TRP A 36 -1.13 9.17 12.46
C TRP A 36 -0.34 8.12 13.26
N LEU A 37 -0.01 7.02 12.63
CA LEU A 37 0.82 5.98 13.23
C LEU A 37 2.21 5.96 12.62
N THR A 38 3.22 5.66 13.44
CA THR A 38 4.59 5.39 13.00
C THR A 38 5.03 4.01 13.49
N TYR A 39 5.71 3.28 12.61
CA TYR A 39 6.28 1.96 12.86
C TYR A 39 7.76 2.03 12.52
N PRO A 40 8.64 2.14 13.52
CA PRO A 40 10.08 2.14 13.28
C PRO A 40 10.52 0.82 12.65
N GLY A 41 11.31 0.91 11.60
CA GLY A 41 11.93 -0.22 10.95
C GLY A 41 13.02 -0.84 11.83
N GLY A 42 13.11 -2.16 11.79
CA GLY A 42 14.19 -2.91 12.42
C GLY A 42 15.34 -3.20 11.44
N GLU A 43 16.01 -4.32 11.69
CA GLU A 43 16.95 -4.88 10.72
C GLU A 43 16.18 -5.52 9.56
N GLY A 44 16.71 -5.36 8.37
CA GLY A 44 16.11 -5.95 7.17
C GLY A 44 16.56 -5.24 5.89
N PRO A 45 16.16 -5.77 4.73
CA PRO A 45 16.54 -5.19 3.44
C PRO A 45 16.04 -3.76 3.21
N GLY A 46 14.97 -3.37 3.91
CA GLY A 46 14.37 -2.04 3.84
C GLY A 46 14.95 -1.02 4.83
N LYS A 47 15.97 -1.39 5.62
CA LYS A 47 16.58 -0.50 6.62
C LYS A 47 17.01 0.84 6.01
N GLY A 48 16.57 1.92 6.64
CA GLY A 48 16.85 3.28 6.17
C GLY A 48 15.97 3.77 5.02
N LYS A 49 14.94 2.99 4.63
CA LYS A 49 13.91 3.38 3.67
C LYS A 49 12.59 3.62 4.38
N HIS A 50 11.87 4.66 3.94
CA HIS A 50 10.61 5.08 4.54
C HIS A 50 9.44 4.88 3.56
N ILE A 51 8.42 4.17 4.00
CA ILE A 51 7.16 3.98 3.25
C ILE A 51 6.05 4.74 3.96
N VAL A 52 5.38 5.64 3.22
CA VAL A 52 4.13 6.23 3.69
C VAL A 52 2.97 5.39 3.18
N LEU A 53 2.05 5.04 4.08
CA LEU A 53 0.80 4.36 3.75
C LEU A 53 -0.37 5.30 4.02
N ILE A 54 -1.31 5.44 3.07
CA ILE A 54 -2.51 6.29 3.23
C ILE A 54 -3.76 5.41 3.32
N ALA A 55 -4.53 5.60 4.38
CA ALA A 55 -5.82 4.98 4.66
C ALA A 55 -6.93 6.03 4.59
N ALA A 56 -7.60 6.16 3.44
CA ALA A 56 -8.51 7.27 3.18
C ALA A 56 -9.70 6.86 2.30
N GLU A 57 -10.36 5.75 2.67
CA GLU A 57 -11.55 5.30 1.95
C GLU A 57 -12.64 4.82 2.93
N GLN A 58 -13.85 4.60 2.44
CA GLN A 58 -15.04 4.47 3.29
C GLN A 58 -15.63 3.06 3.29
N GLU A 59 -15.25 2.19 2.34
CA GLU A 59 -15.93 0.92 2.11
C GLU A 59 -15.09 -0.30 2.49
N TYR A 60 -13.78 -0.27 2.19
CA TYR A 60 -12.91 -1.46 2.18
C TYR A 60 -11.98 -1.57 3.38
N ARG A 61 -12.21 -0.77 4.43
CA ARG A 61 -11.51 -0.86 5.73
C ARG A 61 -10.01 -0.62 5.62
N SER A 62 -9.59 0.36 4.83
CA SER A 62 -8.18 0.76 4.71
C SER A 62 -7.58 1.17 6.06
N GLU A 63 -8.39 1.68 6.98
CA GLU A 63 -8.02 2.03 8.34
C GLU A 63 -7.53 0.82 9.15
N GLN A 64 -7.87 -0.40 8.73
CA GLN A 64 -7.39 -1.64 9.35
C GLN A 64 -6.23 -2.26 8.56
N SER A 65 -6.30 -2.21 7.22
CA SER A 65 -5.30 -2.86 6.39
C SER A 65 -3.97 -2.12 6.29
N MET A 66 -3.98 -0.79 6.26
CA MET A 66 -2.74 -0.02 6.14
C MET A 66 -1.87 -0.10 7.40
N PRO A 67 -2.41 -0.04 8.63
CA PRO A 67 -1.62 -0.32 9.83
C PRO A 67 -1.04 -1.74 9.87
N MET A 68 -1.80 -2.77 9.50
CA MET A 68 -1.31 -4.14 9.42
C MET A 68 -0.14 -4.25 8.42
N MET A 69 -0.30 -3.68 7.22
CA MET A 69 0.77 -3.66 6.22
C MET A 69 2.01 -2.90 6.71
N ALA A 70 1.84 -1.77 7.38
CA ALA A 70 2.94 -0.99 7.94
C ALA A 70 3.69 -1.76 9.03
N ALA A 71 2.98 -2.42 9.96
CA ALA A 71 3.57 -3.25 10.99
C ALA A 71 4.36 -4.44 10.41
N MET A 72 3.81 -5.10 9.39
CA MET A 72 4.45 -6.21 8.67
C MET A 72 5.73 -5.72 7.95
N LEU A 73 5.65 -4.62 7.20
CA LEU A 73 6.79 -4.04 6.48
C LEU A 73 7.91 -3.59 7.45
N ALA A 74 7.55 -2.99 8.57
CA ALA A 74 8.52 -2.59 9.58
C ALA A 74 9.18 -3.79 10.26
N LYS A 75 8.39 -4.77 10.72
CA LYS A 75 8.87 -5.91 11.49
C LYS A 75 9.67 -6.90 10.66
N HIS A 76 9.18 -7.27 9.47
CA HIS A 76 9.76 -8.36 8.69
C HIS A 76 10.73 -7.87 7.60
N HIS A 77 10.64 -6.60 7.21
CA HIS A 77 11.41 -6.05 6.10
C HIS A 77 12.31 -4.88 6.50
N GLY A 78 12.14 -4.32 7.70
CA GLY A 78 13.01 -3.26 8.24
C GLY A 78 12.71 -1.85 7.70
N PHE A 79 11.59 -1.64 7.03
CA PHE A 79 11.17 -0.31 6.58
C PHE A 79 10.69 0.56 7.74
N ASP A 80 11.07 1.83 7.79
CA ASP A 80 10.30 2.81 8.54
C ASP A 80 8.97 3.02 7.84
N CYS A 81 7.86 2.96 8.59
CA CYS A 81 6.53 3.13 8.01
C CYS A 81 5.71 4.19 8.75
N SER A 82 4.96 5.00 8.01
CA SER A 82 3.98 5.94 8.55
C SER A 82 2.63 5.67 7.94
N VAL A 83 1.58 5.60 8.76
CA VAL A 83 0.19 5.47 8.28
C VAL A 83 -0.55 6.77 8.52
N LEU A 84 -0.96 7.42 7.44
CA LEU A 84 -1.75 8.64 7.43
C LEU A 84 -3.21 8.30 7.16
N PHE A 85 -4.10 8.88 7.93
CA PHE A 85 -5.53 8.59 7.86
C PHE A 85 -6.34 9.80 7.38
N ALA A 86 -7.42 9.54 6.66
CA ALA A 86 -8.48 10.53 6.55
C ALA A 86 -9.20 10.65 7.90
N VAL A 87 -9.13 11.84 8.50
CA VAL A 87 -9.74 12.13 9.78
C VAL A 87 -10.88 13.14 9.68
N ASN A 88 -11.78 13.12 10.64
CA ASN A 88 -12.81 14.14 10.82
C ASN A 88 -12.26 15.36 11.58
N GLN A 89 -13.11 16.33 11.88
CA GLN A 89 -12.72 17.57 12.56
C GLN A 89 -12.24 17.38 14.00
N GLU A 90 -12.56 16.23 14.60
CA GLU A 90 -12.15 15.84 15.95
C GLU A 90 -10.82 15.05 15.94
N GLY A 91 -10.24 14.84 14.76
CA GLY A 91 -9.02 14.05 14.57
C GLY A 91 -9.24 12.53 14.65
N LEU A 92 -10.48 12.08 14.56
CA LEU A 92 -10.83 10.66 14.53
C LEU A 92 -10.82 10.13 13.08
N VAL A 93 -10.32 8.93 12.90
CA VAL A 93 -10.48 8.15 11.65
C VAL A 93 -11.96 7.82 11.50
N ASP A 94 -12.58 8.35 10.47
CA ASP A 94 -14.02 8.29 10.30
C ASP A 94 -14.42 7.83 8.88
N PRO A 95 -14.50 6.52 8.64
CA PRO A 95 -14.93 5.97 7.35
C PRO A 95 -16.40 6.27 7.03
N THR A 96 -17.19 6.73 8.01
CA THR A 96 -18.63 7.00 7.82
C THR A 96 -18.88 8.36 7.14
N ARG A 97 -17.84 9.18 6.97
CA ARG A 97 -17.98 10.51 6.35
C ARG A 97 -18.44 10.41 4.90
N PRO A 98 -19.41 11.25 4.50
CA PRO A 98 -19.87 11.27 3.12
C PRO A 98 -18.76 11.75 2.18
N VAL A 99 -18.68 11.15 1.00
CA VAL A 99 -17.79 11.60 -0.09
C VAL A 99 -18.44 12.62 -1.00
N TYR A 100 -19.76 12.80 -0.89
CA TYR A 100 -20.53 13.79 -1.62
C TYR A 100 -21.30 14.69 -0.67
N PRO A 101 -21.50 15.97 -1.01
CA PRO A 101 -22.45 16.80 -0.30
C PRO A 101 -23.86 16.22 -0.43
N GLU A 102 -24.63 16.28 0.64
CA GLU A 102 -26.05 15.99 0.60
C GLU A 102 -26.77 17.09 -0.19
N LYS A 103 -27.69 16.70 -1.07
CA LYS A 103 -28.45 17.65 -1.90
C LYS A 103 -29.20 18.66 -1.01
N GLY A 104 -28.96 19.93 -1.25
CA GLY A 104 -29.52 21.04 -0.46
C GLY A 104 -28.77 21.36 0.82
N LYS A 105 -27.69 20.63 1.12
CA LYS A 105 -26.79 20.88 2.26
C LYS A 105 -25.32 20.98 1.82
N GLU A 106 -25.08 21.45 0.61
CA GLU A 106 -23.73 21.54 0.03
C GLU A 106 -22.78 22.39 0.89
N ALA A 107 -23.30 23.43 1.56
CA ALA A 107 -22.55 24.30 2.46
C ALA A 107 -22.09 23.57 3.76
N GLU A 108 -22.76 22.50 4.15
CA GLU A 108 -22.42 21.72 5.33
C GLU A 108 -21.30 20.68 5.03
N PHE A 109 -21.07 20.39 3.76
CA PHE A 109 -20.03 19.42 3.37
C PHE A 109 -18.65 19.99 3.71
N LYS A 110 -17.90 19.21 4.48
CA LYS A 110 -16.51 19.56 4.83
C LYS A 110 -15.54 18.71 4.02
N PRO A 111 -14.50 19.31 3.45
CA PRO A 111 -13.42 18.56 2.80
C PRO A 111 -12.85 17.48 3.73
N HIS A 112 -12.30 16.42 3.16
CA HIS A 112 -11.52 15.46 3.91
C HIS A 112 -10.23 16.11 4.42
N SER A 113 -9.62 15.53 5.42
CA SER A 113 -8.32 15.95 5.94
C SER A 113 -7.44 14.73 6.17
N ILE A 114 -6.20 14.78 5.70
CA ILE A 114 -5.18 13.77 5.93
C ILE A 114 -3.96 14.47 6.53
N PRO A 115 -3.90 14.61 7.87
CA PRO A 115 -2.74 15.21 8.52
C PRO A 115 -1.46 14.43 8.24
N GLY A 116 -0.34 15.12 8.07
CA GLY A 116 0.98 14.50 7.85
C GLY A 116 1.33 14.30 6.37
N LEU A 117 0.51 14.74 5.41
CA LEU A 117 0.82 14.63 3.97
C LEU A 117 2.13 15.32 3.59
N GLU A 118 2.58 16.34 4.32
CA GLU A 118 3.87 16.99 4.13
C GLU A 118 5.07 16.02 4.27
N TYR A 119 4.89 14.93 5.01
CA TYR A 119 5.93 13.90 5.17
C TYR A 119 6.11 12.99 3.94
N LEU A 120 5.24 13.08 2.93
CA LEU A 120 5.45 12.44 1.63
C LEU A 120 6.77 12.90 0.99
N ALA A 121 7.23 14.12 1.26
CA ALA A 121 8.52 14.61 0.79
C ALA A 121 9.69 13.71 1.26
N LYS A 122 9.56 13.06 2.43
CA LYS A 122 10.56 12.15 3.02
C LYS A 122 10.34 10.68 2.68
N ALA A 123 9.24 10.33 2.00
CA ALA A 123 8.95 8.94 1.65
C ALA A 123 9.83 8.45 0.50
N ASP A 124 10.27 7.19 0.56
CA ASP A 124 10.88 6.48 -0.56
C ASP A 124 9.84 5.74 -1.41
N ALA A 125 8.68 5.41 -0.84
CA ALA A 125 7.55 4.83 -1.57
C ALA A 125 6.20 5.23 -0.92
N LEU A 126 5.15 5.25 -1.73
CA LEU A 126 3.77 5.45 -1.31
C LEU A 126 2.94 4.20 -1.60
N ILE A 127 2.21 3.71 -0.59
CA ILE A 127 1.14 2.71 -0.74
C ILE A 127 -0.16 3.38 -0.29
N PHE A 128 -1.21 3.33 -1.10
CA PHE A 128 -2.42 4.02 -0.69
C PHE A 128 -3.73 3.36 -1.11
N VAL A 129 -4.71 3.51 -0.25
CA VAL A 129 -6.13 3.23 -0.51
C VAL A 129 -6.91 4.49 -0.21
N ALA A 130 -7.52 5.07 -1.22
CA ALA A 130 -8.31 6.29 -1.07
C ALA A 130 -9.52 6.24 -2.01
N ARG A 131 -10.58 6.98 -1.69
CA ARG A 131 -11.81 6.97 -2.50
C ARG A 131 -12.49 8.32 -2.48
N LEU A 132 -12.66 8.91 -3.69
CA LEU A 132 -13.46 10.11 -3.94
C LEU A 132 -13.20 11.27 -2.97
N LEU A 133 -11.93 11.47 -2.64
CA LEU A 133 -11.51 12.52 -1.72
C LEU A 133 -11.75 13.92 -2.31
N THR A 134 -12.11 14.83 -1.44
CA THR A 134 -12.00 16.28 -1.63
C THR A 134 -11.06 16.76 -0.54
N LEU A 135 -9.86 17.19 -0.90
CA LEU A 135 -8.84 17.70 0.03
C LEU A 135 -8.69 19.21 -0.14
N PRO A 136 -8.33 19.95 0.92
CA PRO A 136 -7.87 21.32 0.78
C PRO A 136 -6.61 21.39 -0.09
N ASP A 137 -6.43 22.50 -0.81
CA ASP A 137 -5.33 22.67 -1.76
C ASP A 137 -3.95 22.57 -1.10
N ASP A 138 -3.82 23.04 0.14
CA ASP A 138 -2.60 22.96 0.93
C ASP A 138 -2.21 21.53 1.29
N GLN A 139 -3.17 20.61 1.36
CA GLN A 139 -2.92 19.19 1.53
C GLN A 139 -2.73 18.47 0.19
N LEU A 140 -3.58 18.79 -0.79
CA LEU A 140 -3.54 18.13 -2.11
C LEU A 140 -2.20 18.37 -2.83
N LYS A 141 -1.59 19.56 -2.66
CA LYS A 141 -0.26 19.85 -3.25
C LYS A 141 0.81 18.83 -2.89
N HIS A 142 0.83 18.30 -1.66
CA HIS A 142 1.83 17.32 -1.23
C HIS A 142 1.70 15.98 -1.97
N LEU A 143 0.45 15.60 -2.31
CA LEU A 143 0.21 14.42 -3.15
C LEU A 143 0.64 14.67 -4.58
N VAL A 144 0.32 15.84 -5.14
CA VAL A 144 0.74 16.23 -6.49
C VAL A 144 2.26 16.27 -6.60
N GLU A 145 2.95 16.91 -5.65
CA GLU A 145 4.41 16.94 -5.55
C GLU A 145 5.00 15.53 -5.48
N TYR A 146 4.37 14.62 -4.73
CA TYR A 146 4.81 13.23 -4.66
C TYR A 146 4.59 12.50 -6.00
N PHE A 147 3.44 12.64 -6.63
CA PHE A 147 3.15 12.02 -7.94
C PHE A 147 4.08 12.52 -9.05
N ASP A 148 4.64 13.70 -8.89
CA ASP A 148 5.61 14.30 -9.82
C ASP A 148 7.08 14.12 -9.38
N SER A 149 7.34 13.32 -8.36
CA SER A 149 8.69 13.16 -7.79
C SER A 149 9.52 12.01 -8.39
N GLY A 150 8.97 11.20 -9.29
CA GLY A 150 9.63 10.01 -9.81
C GLY A 150 9.69 8.82 -8.83
N LYS A 151 9.18 8.96 -7.60
CA LYS A 151 9.17 7.91 -6.58
C LYS A 151 8.05 6.88 -6.80
N PRO A 152 8.20 5.63 -6.28
CA PRO A 152 7.24 4.55 -6.47
C PRO A 152 5.86 4.85 -5.89
N ILE A 153 4.81 4.48 -6.65
CA ILE A 153 3.42 4.63 -6.29
C ILE A 153 2.73 3.26 -6.37
N ILE A 154 2.14 2.80 -5.28
CA ILE A 154 1.37 1.56 -5.21
C ILE A 154 -0.07 1.89 -4.81
N GLY A 155 -0.98 1.82 -5.77
CA GLY A 155 -2.41 2.03 -5.56
C GLY A 155 -3.14 0.72 -5.33
N LEU A 156 -4.00 0.68 -4.31
CA LEU A 156 -4.79 -0.51 -3.98
C LEU A 156 -6.27 -0.19 -4.04
N ARG A 157 -7.05 -1.14 -4.49
CA ARG A 157 -8.52 -1.13 -4.60
C ARG A 157 -9.04 0.16 -5.24
N THR A 158 -9.58 1.07 -4.44
CA THR A 158 -10.21 2.33 -4.86
C THR A 158 -9.22 3.44 -5.23
N ALA A 159 -7.92 3.20 -5.12
CA ALA A 159 -6.90 4.21 -5.41
C ALA A 159 -7.06 4.86 -6.80
N ASN A 160 -7.52 4.10 -7.79
CA ASN A 160 -7.71 4.58 -9.17
C ASN A 160 -8.93 5.52 -9.38
N HIS A 161 -9.67 5.83 -8.31
CA HIS A 161 -10.68 6.88 -8.24
C HIS A 161 -10.63 7.62 -6.90
N SER A 162 -9.40 7.88 -6.43
CA SER A 162 -9.14 8.53 -5.14
C SER A 162 -9.72 9.92 -5.02
N PHE A 163 -9.84 10.66 -6.13
CA PHE A 163 -10.24 12.06 -6.11
C PHE A 163 -11.50 12.29 -6.93
N ARG A 164 -12.34 13.21 -6.45
CA ARG A 164 -13.57 13.62 -7.15
C ARG A 164 -13.31 14.48 -8.36
N SER A 165 -12.22 15.23 -8.34
CA SER A 165 -11.84 16.18 -9.38
C SER A 165 -10.52 15.79 -10.02
N VAL A 166 -10.22 16.34 -11.20
CA VAL A 166 -8.88 16.31 -11.76
C VAL A 166 -7.90 16.94 -10.76
N LEU A 167 -6.70 16.41 -10.73
CA LEU A 167 -5.64 16.95 -9.89
C LEU A 167 -5.27 18.36 -10.38
N PRO A 168 -4.85 19.29 -9.50
CA PRO A 168 -4.30 20.59 -9.88
C PRO A 168 -2.88 20.41 -10.45
N TYR A 169 -2.78 19.57 -11.47
CA TYR A 169 -1.55 19.11 -12.09
C TYR A 169 -1.80 18.96 -13.59
N GLN A 170 -0.88 19.45 -14.39
CA GLN A 170 -0.95 19.36 -15.84
C GLN A 170 0.31 18.70 -16.40
N MET A 171 0.12 17.84 -17.39
CA MET A 171 1.21 17.27 -18.17
C MET A 171 0.93 17.55 -19.65
N ASP A 172 1.91 18.12 -20.35
CA ASP A 172 1.78 18.54 -21.75
C ASP A 172 0.53 19.43 -22.00
N GLY A 173 0.23 20.32 -21.03
CA GLY A 173 -0.90 21.23 -21.07
C GLY A 173 -2.27 20.59 -20.86
N LYS A 174 -2.33 19.32 -20.46
CA LYS A 174 -3.58 18.59 -20.19
C LYS A 174 -3.75 18.32 -18.70
N PRO A 175 -4.97 18.46 -18.17
CA PRO A 175 -5.27 18.06 -16.79
C PRO A 175 -4.98 16.56 -16.58
N VAL A 176 -4.39 16.22 -15.44
CA VAL A 176 -4.08 14.83 -15.05
C VAL A 176 -5.11 14.32 -14.06
N ASN A 177 -5.63 13.13 -14.32
CA ASN A 177 -6.45 12.37 -13.39
C ASN A 177 -5.60 11.31 -12.69
N ILE A 178 -6.02 10.87 -11.52
CA ILE A 178 -5.35 9.77 -10.83
C ILE A 178 -5.31 8.48 -11.67
N GLY A 179 -6.33 8.25 -12.51
CA GLY A 179 -6.36 7.13 -13.43
C GLY A 179 -5.28 7.18 -14.51
N ASP A 180 -4.84 8.37 -14.94
CA ASP A 180 -3.73 8.53 -15.89
C ASP A 180 -2.42 8.08 -15.26
N ILE A 181 -2.22 8.41 -13.98
CA ILE A 181 -1.06 7.99 -13.18
C ILE A 181 -1.08 6.48 -12.96
N LEU A 182 -2.22 5.93 -12.52
CA LEU A 182 -2.36 4.53 -12.12
C LEU A 182 -2.65 3.56 -13.27
N GLY A 183 -2.91 4.05 -14.48
CA GLY A 183 -3.16 3.20 -15.65
C GLY A 183 -4.59 2.70 -15.76
N GLY A 184 -5.57 3.52 -15.42
CA GLY A 184 -6.99 3.27 -15.57
C GLY A 184 -7.80 3.72 -14.35
N SER A 185 -9.01 4.20 -14.60
CA SER A 185 -9.95 4.62 -13.55
C SER A 185 -11.06 3.59 -13.38
N PHE A 186 -11.62 3.49 -12.18
CA PHE A 186 -12.81 2.69 -11.96
C PHE A 186 -13.97 3.15 -12.87
N MET A 187 -14.53 2.23 -13.61
CA MET A 187 -15.70 2.47 -14.45
C MET A 187 -16.97 1.81 -13.88
N ASN A 188 -16.86 0.56 -13.51
CA ASN A 188 -17.95 -0.20 -12.90
C ASN A 188 -17.44 -1.48 -12.21
N HIS A 189 -18.32 -2.13 -11.48
CA HIS A 189 -18.13 -3.48 -10.99
C HIS A 189 -18.32 -4.46 -12.15
N HIS A 190 -17.24 -5.16 -12.56
CA HIS A 190 -17.31 -6.22 -13.55
C HIS A 190 -17.86 -7.51 -12.93
N GLY A 191 -17.36 -7.89 -11.76
CA GLY A 191 -18.01 -8.88 -10.90
C GLY A 191 -19.28 -8.33 -10.25
N ASN A 192 -20.07 -9.19 -9.65
CA ASN A 192 -21.27 -8.77 -8.91
C ASN A 192 -20.86 -8.27 -7.53
N TRP A 193 -20.99 -6.95 -7.32
CA TRP A 193 -20.65 -6.31 -6.04
C TRP A 193 -21.32 -7.00 -4.85
N GLN A 194 -20.54 -7.27 -3.79
CA GLN A 194 -20.95 -7.97 -2.57
C GLN A 194 -21.45 -9.43 -2.78
N LYS A 195 -21.33 -10.00 -3.98
CA LYS A 195 -21.77 -11.37 -4.29
C LYS A 195 -20.64 -12.23 -4.83
N ASP A 196 -19.79 -11.68 -5.70
CA ASP A 196 -18.67 -12.39 -6.30
C ASP A 196 -17.38 -12.15 -5.49
N SER A 197 -16.45 -13.06 -5.61
CA SER A 197 -15.05 -12.92 -5.17
C SER A 197 -14.12 -12.96 -6.37
N THR A 198 -12.83 -12.76 -6.13
CA THR A 198 -11.80 -12.73 -7.18
C THR A 198 -10.73 -13.79 -6.92
N ARG A 199 -10.51 -14.69 -7.88
CA ARG A 199 -9.27 -15.48 -7.99
C ARG A 199 -8.28 -14.71 -8.87
N GLY A 200 -7.05 -14.55 -8.41
CA GLY A 200 -5.98 -13.94 -9.18
C GLY A 200 -5.13 -14.97 -9.90
N ASP A 201 -5.19 -14.98 -11.23
CA ASP A 201 -4.42 -15.87 -12.08
C ASP A 201 -3.20 -15.11 -12.65
N ILE A 202 -1.99 -15.60 -12.35
CA ILE A 202 -0.75 -14.99 -12.84
C ILE A 202 -0.68 -15.08 -14.37
N VAL A 203 -0.34 -13.98 -15.03
CA VAL A 203 -0.10 -13.95 -16.47
C VAL A 203 1.11 -14.84 -16.80
N THR A 204 0.88 -15.90 -17.56
CA THR A 204 1.85 -17.01 -17.78
C THR A 204 3.19 -16.51 -18.31
N GLU A 205 3.16 -15.54 -19.23
CA GLU A 205 4.34 -14.96 -19.88
C GLU A 205 5.21 -14.14 -18.91
N LEU A 206 4.64 -13.75 -17.76
CA LEU A 206 5.29 -12.93 -16.74
C LEU A 206 5.56 -13.69 -15.44
N LYS A 207 5.31 -15.01 -15.39
CA LYS A 207 5.46 -15.82 -14.17
C LYS A 207 6.84 -15.68 -13.49
N ASP A 208 7.88 -15.40 -14.26
CA ASP A 208 9.25 -15.25 -13.78
C ASP A 208 9.62 -13.77 -13.48
N HIS A 209 8.65 -12.84 -13.57
CA HIS A 209 8.89 -11.45 -13.22
C HIS A 209 9.17 -11.32 -11.72
N PRO A 210 10.21 -10.57 -11.28
CA PRO A 210 10.60 -10.50 -9.87
C PRO A 210 9.47 -10.12 -8.90
N ILE A 211 8.53 -9.27 -9.29
CA ILE A 211 7.36 -8.93 -8.47
C ILE A 211 6.51 -10.18 -8.14
N LEU A 212 6.55 -11.21 -8.98
CA LEU A 212 5.78 -12.44 -8.79
C LEU A 212 6.56 -13.54 -8.06
N THR A 213 7.79 -13.28 -7.62
CA THR A 213 8.59 -14.26 -6.86
C THR A 213 7.87 -14.70 -5.59
N GLY A 214 7.56 -15.99 -5.48
CA GLY A 214 6.85 -16.59 -4.35
C GLY A 214 5.38 -16.21 -4.22
N VAL A 215 4.82 -15.47 -5.19
CA VAL A 215 3.40 -15.13 -5.26
C VAL A 215 2.62 -16.35 -5.75
N LYS A 216 1.57 -16.73 -5.01
CA LYS A 216 0.68 -17.86 -5.33
C LYS A 216 -0.66 -17.70 -4.64
N ASP A 217 -1.64 -18.45 -5.10
CA ASP A 217 -2.96 -18.59 -4.46
C ASP A 217 -3.65 -17.25 -4.17
N ILE A 218 -3.53 -16.27 -5.09
CA ILE A 218 -4.16 -14.97 -4.94
C ILE A 218 -5.68 -15.14 -4.94
N TRP A 219 -6.30 -14.70 -3.86
CA TRP A 219 -7.75 -14.68 -3.73
C TRP A 219 -8.17 -13.53 -2.81
N GLY A 220 -9.36 -12.98 -3.06
CA GLY A 220 -9.99 -12.01 -2.18
C GLY A 220 -11.51 -12.03 -2.32
N PRO A 221 -12.27 -11.76 -1.24
CA PRO A 221 -13.72 -11.76 -1.25
C PRO A 221 -14.35 -10.54 -1.93
N THR A 222 -13.55 -9.66 -2.55
CA THR A 222 -14.06 -8.54 -3.32
C THR A 222 -14.17 -8.88 -4.80
N ASP A 223 -15.09 -8.22 -5.47
CA ASP A 223 -15.36 -8.38 -6.90
C ASP A 223 -14.32 -7.70 -7.79
N VAL A 224 -14.24 -8.13 -9.04
CA VAL A 224 -13.39 -7.55 -10.06
C VAL A 224 -13.93 -6.18 -10.51
N TYR A 225 -13.05 -5.18 -10.61
CA TYR A 225 -13.36 -3.89 -11.24
C TYR A 225 -13.05 -3.89 -12.73
N ARG A 226 -13.89 -3.25 -13.52
CA ARG A 226 -13.56 -2.80 -14.86
C ARG A 226 -12.96 -1.40 -14.79
N THR A 227 -11.78 -1.23 -15.37
CA THR A 227 -11.00 0.02 -15.31
C THR A 227 -10.69 0.62 -16.68
N PHE A 228 -11.24 0.02 -17.74
CA PHE A 228 -11.16 0.47 -19.13
C PHE A 228 -12.48 0.22 -19.84
N LYS A 229 -12.69 0.92 -20.94
CA LYS A 229 -13.93 0.81 -21.71
C LYS A 229 -14.13 -0.61 -22.23
N GLU A 230 -15.36 -1.09 -22.21
CA GLU A 230 -15.72 -2.39 -22.77
C GLU A 230 -15.26 -2.51 -24.24
N GLY A 231 -14.73 -3.68 -24.59
CA GLY A 231 -14.14 -3.92 -25.91
C GLY A 231 -12.75 -3.31 -26.12
N THR A 232 -12.15 -2.74 -25.06
CA THR A 232 -10.75 -2.25 -25.06
C THR A 232 -9.90 -2.99 -24.03
N THR A 233 -8.67 -2.57 -23.84
CA THR A 233 -7.73 -3.15 -22.87
C THR A 233 -7.21 -2.07 -21.93
N LEU A 234 -6.31 -2.44 -21.00
CA LEU A 234 -5.55 -1.48 -20.21
C LEU A 234 -4.89 -0.43 -21.12
N PRO A 235 -4.74 0.82 -20.65
CA PRO A 235 -4.02 1.86 -21.39
C PRO A 235 -2.62 1.43 -21.82
N GLU A 236 -2.13 2.01 -22.88
CA GLU A 236 -0.77 1.79 -23.38
C GLU A 236 0.28 2.01 -22.26
N GLY A 237 1.32 1.19 -22.27
CA GLY A 237 2.38 1.22 -21.26
C GLY A 237 2.04 0.47 -19.97
N CYS A 238 0.81 -0.03 -19.79
CA CYS A 238 0.46 -0.90 -18.68
C CYS A 238 0.78 -2.37 -19.01
N THR A 239 1.36 -3.07 -18.04
CA THR A 239 1.66 -4.51 -18.14
C THR A 239 0.90 -5.26 -17.04
N ALA A 240 -0.07 -6.08 -17.44
CA ALA A 240 -0.86 -6.89 -16.51
C ALA A 240 0.01 -8.01 -15.90
N LEU A 241 0.05 -8.11 -14.57
CA LEU A 241 0.71 -9.20 -13.83
C LEU A 241 -0.27 -10.30 -13.44
N VAL A 242 -1.51 -9.91 -13.10
CA VAL A 242 -2.54 -10.82 -12.60
C VAL A 242 -3.87 -10.50 -13.27
N LEU A 243 -4.52 -11.55 -13.79
CA LEU A 243 -5.90 -11.51 -14.24
C LEU A 243 -6.82 -11.96 -13.10
N GLY A 244 -7.88 -11.24 -12.84
CA GLY A 244 -8.89 -11.58 -11.85
C GLY A 244 -10.07 -12.30 -12.49
N GLN A 245 -10.23 -13.60 -12.20
CA GLN A 245 -11.42 -14.36 -12.54
C GLN A 245 -12.50 -14.10 -11.50
N PRO A 246 -13.67 -13.55 -11.87
CA PRO A 246 -14.82 -13.50 -10.97
C PRO A 246 -15.30 -14.90 -10.59
N LEU A 247 -15.45 -15.16 -9.29
CA LEU A 247 -15.97 -16.41 -8.77
C LEU A 247 -17.39 -16.20 -8.21
N ILE A 248 -18.27 -17.19 -8.39
CA ILE A 248 -19.58 -17.19 -7.77
C ILE A 248 -19.44 -17.37 -6.25
N GLY A 249 -19.96 -16.40 -5.50
CA GLY A 249 -19.87 -16.39 -4.05
C GLY A 249 -18.60 -15.77 -3.51
N ARG A 250 -18.56 -15.55 -2.20
CA ARG A 250 -17.47 -14.89 -1.48
C ARG A 250 -16.65 -15.91 -0.67
N VAL A 251 -16.36 -17.03 -1.29
CA VAL A 251 -15.60 -18.13 -0.69
C VAL A 251 -14.44 -18.52 -1.60
N GLN A 252 -13.29 -18.82 -1.02
CA GLN A 252 -12.15 -19.33 -1.77
C GLN A 252 -12.48 -20.71 -2.36
N GLY A 253 -12.10 -20.92 -3.64
CA GLY A 253 -12.45 -22.15 -4.38
C GLY A 253 -13.88 -22.18 -4.93
N GLY A 254 -14.59 -21.05 -4.91
CA GLY A 254 -15.87 -20.90 -5.62
C GLY A 254 -15.72 -21.17 -7.12
N ALA A 255 -16.82 -21.56 -7.78
CA ALA A 255 -16.83 -21.79 -9.22
C ALA A 255 -16.61 -20.48 -9.99
N ASP A 256 -15.94 -20.58 -11.14
CA ASP A 256 -15.80 -19.46 -12.07
C ASP A 256 -17.19 -18.95 -12.49
N ASN A 257 -17.37 -17.63 -12.52
CA ASN A 257 -18.60 -17.05 -13.04
C ASN A 257 -18.57 -17.15 -14.58
N PRO A 258 -19.41 -17.97 -15.20
CA PRO A 258 -19.35 -18.24 -16.65
C PRO A 258 -19.78 -17.05 -17.51
N GLU A 259 -20.41 -16.04 -16.90
CA GLU A 259 -20.85 -14.82 -17.59
C GLU A 259 -19.80 -13.70 -17.58
N LYS A 260 -18.66 -13.93 -16.92
CA LYS A 260 -17.65 -12.90 -16.64
C LYS A 260 -16.26 -13.38 -17.06
N GLU A 261 -15.71 -12.78 -18.11
CA GLU A 261 -14.31 -13.01 -18.49
C GLU A 261 -13.34 -12.51 -17.43
N PRO A 262 -12.11 -13.08 -17.30
CA PRO A 262 -11.06 -12.54 -16.47
C PRO A 262 -10.63 -11.15 -16.97
N LEU A 263 -10.42 -10.21 -16.04
CA LEU A 263 -9.87 -8.89 -16.36
C LEU A 263 -8.57 -8.63 -15.57
N PRO A 264 -7.65 -7.77 -16.07
CA PRO A 264 -6.51 -7.32 -15.30
C PRO A 264 -6.92 -6.74 -13.94
N VAL A 265 -6.38 -7.32 -12.86
CA VAL A 265 -6.61 -6.83 -11.49
C VAL A 265 -5.34 -6.32 -10.84
N VAL A 266 -4.16 -6.71 -11.34
CA VAL A 266 -2.88 -6.12 -10.95
C VAL A 266 -2.06 -5.85 -12.20
N TRP A 267 -1.56 -4.63 -12.32
CA TRP A 267 -0.67 -4.21 -13.39
C TRP A 267 0.35 -3.20 -12.90
N PHE A 268 1.42 -3.03 -13.64
CA PHE A 268 2.38 -1.95 -13.43
C PHE A 268 2.60 -1.13 -14.70
N LYS A 269 3.11 0.06 -14.54
CA LYS A 269 3.53 0.95 -15.63
C LYS A 269 4.62 1.91 -15.17
N GLY A 270 5.27 2.58 -16.11
CA GLY A 270 6.01 3.80 -15.86
C GLY A 270 5.08 5.02 -15.90
N TRP A 271 5.18 5.91 -14.92
CA TRP A 271 4.56 7.22 -14.95
C TRP A 271 5.63 8.28 -15.21
N LYS A 272 5.53 8.99 -16.32
CA LYS A 272 6.48 10.04 -16.66
C LYS A 272 6.10 11.32 -15.93
N THR A 273 7.05 11.91 -15.20
CA THR A 273 6.85 13.16 -14.45
C THR A 273 7.04 14.37 -15.33
N SER A 274 6.64 15.55 -14.86
CA SER A 274 6.89 16.82 -15.56
C SER A 274 8.39 17.12 -15.70
N GLY A 275 9.22 16.64 -14.77
CA GLY A 275 10.69 16.72 -14.80
C GLY A 275 11.36 15.72 -15.76
N GLY A 276 10.59 14.82 -16.38
CA GLY A 276 11.09 13.80 -17.32
C GLY A 276 11.55 12.49 -16.67
N GLU A 277 11.50 12.38 -15.36
CA GLU A 277 11.76 11.14 -14.62
C GLU A 277 10.64 10.13 -14.83
N THR A 278 10.87 8.86 -14.51
CA THR A 278 9.85 7.81 -14.63
C THR A 278 9.67 7.12 -13.29
N ALA A 279 8.53 7.35 -12.66
CA ALA A 279 8.11 6.64 -11.45
C ALA A 279 7.63 5.23 -11.81
N PHE A 280 7.98 4.25 -10.97
CA PHE A 280 7.32 2.95 -10.97
C PHE A 280 5.93 3.08 -10.36
N VAL A 281 4.92 2.59 -11.05
CA VAL A 281 3.54 2.57 -10.58
C VAL A 281 3.01 1.16 -10.65
N LEU A 282 2.44 0.68 -9.54
CA LEU A 282 1.62 -0.54 -9.51
C LEU A 282 0.21 -0.18 -9.08
N GLN A 283 -0.77 -0.70 -9.79
CA GLN A 283 -2.18 -0.65 -9.39
C GLN A 283 -2.70 -2.07 -9.19
N SER A 284 -3.37 -2.29 -8.07
CA SER A 284 -4.19 -3.48 -7.82
C SER A 284 -5.64 -3.06 -7.58
N THR A 285 -6.59 -3.67 -8.28
CA THR A 285 -8.02 -3.50 -7.99
C THR A 285 -8.51 -4.45 -6.89
N MET A 286 -7.64 -5.32 -6.38
CA MET A 286 -7.76 -6.00 -5.09
C MET A 286 -7.05 -5.16 -4.03
N GLY A 287 -7.33 -5.39 -2.74
CA GLY A 287 -6.67 -4.68 -1.65
C GLY A 287 -7.61 -4.11 -0.61
N SER A 288 -8.83 -4.62 -0.52
CA SER A 288 -9.65 -4.43 0.68
C SER A 288 -8.97 -5.07 1.89
N ALA A 289 -9.37 -4.69 3.09
CA ALA A 289 -8.82 -5.31 4.29
C ALA A 289 -9.00 -6.84 4.29
N LYS A 290 -10.13 -7.33 3.79
CA LYS A 290 -10.38 -8.77 3.63
C LYS A 290 -9.57 -9.43 2.52
N ASP A 291 -9.26 -8.74 1.43
CA ASP A 291 -8.37 -9.26 0.39
C ASP A 291 -6.94 -9.41 0.94
N LEU A 292 -6.53 -8.49 1.84
CA LEU A 292 -5.20 -8.52 2.46
C LEU A 292 -5.03 -9.56 3.59
N GLU A 293 -6.05 -10.36 3.90
CA GLU A 293 -5.87 -11.62 4.62
C GLU A 293 -5.10 -12.65 3.77
N ASN A 294 -5.10 -12.48 2.43
CA ASN A 294 -4.39 -13.39 1.51
C ASN A 294 -2.88 -13.10 1.48
N PRO A 295 -2.02 -14.08 1.85
CA PRO A 295 -0.57 -13.88 1.87
C PRO A 295 0.04 -13.72 0.47
N GLY A 296 -0.56 -14.30 -0.58
CA GLY A 296 -0.11 -14.12 -1.97
C GLY A 296 -0.25 -12.68 -2.43
N LEU A 297 -1.37 -12.02 -2.09
CA LEU A 297 -1.57 -10.61 -2.40
C LEU A 297 -0.62 -9.70 -1.59
N ARG A 298 -0.43 -9.98 -0.29
CA ARG A 298 0.56 -9.23 0.52
C ARG A 298 1.97 -9.35 -0.07
N ARG A 299 2.38 -10.56 -0.45
CA ARG A 299 3.70 -10.79 -1.08
C ARG A 299 3.88 -9.99 -2.35
N LEU A 300 2.88 -9.95 -3.22
CA LEU A 300 2.92 -9.18 -4.45
C LEU A 300 3.15 -7.69 -4.15
N ILE A 301 2.44 -7.12 -3.16
CA ILE A 301 2.58 -5.71 -2.76
C ILE A 301 3.97 -5.45 -2.18
N VAL A 302 4.49 -6.33 -1.32
CA VAL A 302 5.84 -6.23 -0.75
C VAL A 302 6.89 -6.27 -1.85
N ASN A 303 6.80 -7.22 -2.78
CA ASN A 303 7.73 -7.34 -3.90
C ASN A 303 7.68 -6.10 -4.81
N ALA A 304 6.49 -5.53 -5.03
CA ALA A 304 6.33 -4.30 -5.79
C ALA A 304 6.99 -3.10 -5.09
N ALA A 305 6.91 -3.01 -3.77
CA ALA A 305 7.61 -1.99 -3.00
C ALA A 305 9.13 -2.13 -3.13
N TYR A 306 9.67 -3.34 -3.00
CA TYR A 306 11.09 -3.61 -3.25
C TYR A 306 11.51 -3.24 -4.67
N TRP A 307 10.74 -3.70 -5.66
CA TRP A 307 11.02 -3.42 -7.07
C TRP A 307 11.05 -1.93 -7.36
N GLY A 308 10.04 -1.20 -6.93
CA GLY A 308 9.91 0.23 -7.14
C GLY A 308 11.04 1.05 -6.50
N MET A 309 11.51 0.64 -5.33
CA MET A 309 12.62 1.29 -4.62
C MET A 309 14.02 0.84 -5.09
N GLY A 310 14.11 0.06 -6.17
CA GLY A 310 15.41 -0.43 -6.68
C GLY A 310 16.05 -1.55 -5.86
N LEU A 311 15.28 -2.19 -4.97
CA LEU A 311 15.73 -3.29 -4.11
C LEU A 311 15.40 -4.68 -4.70
N LYS A 312 15.36 -4.79 -6.02
CA LYS A 312 14.97 -6.03 -6.72
C LYS A 312 15.78 -7.26 -6.30
N ASP A 313 17.08 -7.08 -6.03
CA ASP A 313 17.98 -8.16 -5.62
C ASP A 313 17.71 -8.66 -4.19
N LYS A 314 16.80 -8.01 -3.46
CA LYS A 314 16.33 -8.39 -2.12
C LYS A 314 15.00 -9.12 -2.14
N ILE A 315 14.36 -9.23 -3.30
CA ILE A 315 13.11 -9.97 -3.45
C ILE A 315 13.40 -11.47 -3.34
N THR A 316 12.71 -12.15 -2.43
CA THR A 316 12.83 -13.58 -2.19
C THR A 316 11.48 -14.19 -1.81
N SER A 317 11.29 -15.47 -2.14
CA SER A 317 10.13 -16.25 -1.70
C SER A 317 10.11 -16.51 -0.20
N GLU A 318 11.26 -16.40 0.47
CA GLU A 318 11.45 -16.77 1.88
C GLU A 318 11.13 -15.65 2.87
N SER A 319 11.08 -14.38 2.41
CA SER A 319 10.76 -13.25 3.30
C SER A 319 9.33 -13.40 3.85
N SER A 320 9.13 -13.15 5.15
CA SER A 320 7.80 -13.27 5.75
C SER A 320 6.86 -12.16 5.25
N VAL A 321 5.62 -12.54 5.00
CA VAL A 321 4.50 -11.63 4.74
C VAL A 321 3.35 -11.90 5.72
N ASP A 322 3.67 -12.55 6.85
CA ASP A 322 2.70 -12.80 7.91
C ASP A 322 2.32 -11.47 8.58
N ASP A 323 1.08 -11.35 8.96
CA ASP A 323 0.69 -10.24 9.82
C ASP A 323 1.39 -10.33 11.19
N THR A 324 1.45 -9.22 11.90
CA THR A 324 2.21 -9.12 13.16
C THR A 324 1.35 -9.28 14.39
N GLY A 325 0.08 -9.63 14.21
CA GLY A 325 -0.90 -9.75 15.28
C GLY A 325 -2.07 -10.66 14.87
N ASP A 326 -3.19 -10.45 15.50
CA ASP A 326 -4.45 -11.14 15.18
C ASP A 326 -5.27 -10.29 14.20
N TYR A 327 -4.84 -10.27 12.93
CA TYR A 327 -5.50 -9.47 11.90
C TYR A 327 -6.84 -10.08 11.51
N LYS A 328 -7.92 -9.50 12.03
CA LYS A 328 -9.31 -9.88 11.76
C LYS A 328 -10.12 -8.67 11.30
N PRO A 329 -9.95 -8.23 10.06
CA PRO A 329 -10.62 -7.03 9.58
C PRO A 329 -12.12 -7.21 9.47
N LEU A 330 -12.83 -6.11 9.66
CA LEU A 330 -14.26 -6.03 9.42
C LEU A 330 -14.58 -6.22 7.93
N SER A 331 -15.83 -6.57 7.66
CA SER A 331 -16.31 -6.71 6.28
C SER A 331 -16.36 -5.37 5.56
N SER A 332 -16.21 -5.42 4.24
CA SER A 332 -16.43 -4.28 3.35
C SER A 332 -17.90 -3.88 3.32
N GLY A 333 -18.18 -2.61 3.05
CA GLY A 333 -19.53 -2.10 2.81
C GLY A 333 -19.84 -0.80 3.57
N PHE A 334 -21.00 -0.25 3.30
CA PHE A 334 -21.48 1.03 3.82
C PHE A 334 -22.53 0.88 4.93
N ASN A 335 -22.91 -0.33 5.29
CA ASN A 335 -23.81 -0.56 6.43
C ASN A 335 -23.01 -0.53 7.74
N TYR A 336 -22.46 0.63 8.06
CA TYR A 336 -21.49 0.84 9.12
C TYR A 336 -21.95 0.32 10.48
N ALA A 337 -23.21 0.59 10.85
CA ALA A 337 -23.76 0.15 12.13
C ALA A 337 -23.74 -1.39 12.27
N ASN A 338 -24.13 -2.11 11.22
CA ASN A 338 -24.11 -3.58 11.23
C ASN A 338 -22.70 -4.18 11.16
N ILE A 339 -21.76 -3.43 10.57
CA ILE A 339 -20.36 -3.86 10.47
C ILE A 339 -19.58 -3.51 11.74
N GLY A 340 -20.12 -2.62 12.59
CA GLY A 340 -19.44 -2.14 13.80
C GLY A 340 -18.41 -1.04 13.54
N VAL A 341 -18.55 -0.30 12.44
CA VAL A 341 -17.67 0.82 12.08
C VAL A 341 -18.14 2.09 12.75
N VAL A 342 -17.25 2.68 13.55
CA VAL A 342 -17.47 3.96 14.23
C VAL A 342 -16.18 4.78 14.18
N PRO A 343 -16.25 6.12 14.25
CA PRO A 343 -15.06 6.97 14.35
C PRO A 343 -14.20 6.59 15.56
N ARG A 344 -12.87 6.48 15.35
CA ARG A 344 -11.91 6.11 16.40
C ARG A 344 -10.60 6.89 16.24
N PRO A 345 -9.84 7.10 17.32
CA PRO A 345 -8.50 7.69 17.19
C PRO A 345 -7.57 6.76 16.40
N PRO A 346 -6.58 7.29 15.66
CA PRO A 346 -5.58 6.48 14.94
C PRO A 346 -4.93 5.39 15.81
N SER A 347 -4.71 5.65 17.10
CA SER A 347 -4.10 4.70 18.05
C SER A 347 -4.83 3.37 18.18
N ASP A 348 -6.15 3.33 17.93
CA ASP A 348 -6.98 2.13 18.03
C ASP A 348 -6.75 1.15 16.87
N TYR A 349 -6.03 1.58 15.84
CA TYR A 349 -5.70 0.78 14.66
C TYR A 349 -4.25 0.26 14.63
N ARG A 350 -3.51 0.44 15.75
CA ARG A 350 -2.11 0.01 15.87
C ARG A 350 -1.99 -1.52 15.94
#